data_8dca7f512f8df1abf341c0bf20b05963
#
_entry.id   8dca7f512f8df1abf341c0bf20b05963
#
_cell.length_a   1.000
_cell.length_b   1.000
_cell.length_c   1.000
_cell.angle_alpha   90.00
_cell.angle_beta   90.00
_cell.angle_gamma   90.00
#
_symmetry.space_group_name_H-M   'P 1'
#
loop_
_entity.id
_entity.type
_entity.pdbx_description
1 polymer ?
#
loop_
_entity_poly.entity_id
_entity_poly.type
_entity_poly.pdbx_seq_one_letter_code
_entity_poly.pdbx_strand_id
1 'polypeptide(L)'
;MKYSFIIPVFNRPDEVDELLDSLTRQTVTDFEVVVVEDGSQVPCEDICRKYAARLDIHYYMKPNSGPGQSRNYGVERAKGEYVI
;
A
#
# COMPACT_ATOMS: atom_id res chain seq x y z
N MET A 1 -13.49 4.25 -8.93
CA MET A 1 -12.42 3.35 -8.49
C MET A 1 -13.05 2.08 -7.95
N LYS A 2 -12.58 0.95 -8.47
CA LYS A 2 -13.25 -0.32 -8.16
C LYS A 2 -12.55 -1.11 -7.06
N TYR A 3 -11.22 -1.15 -7.08
CA TYR A 3 -10.48 -1.98 -6.14
C TYR A 3 -9.56 -1.14 -5.27
N SER A 4 -9.39 -1.57 -4.02
CA SER A 4 -8.38 -1.03 -3.11
C SER A 4 -7.49 -2.19 -2.66
N PHE A 5 -6.21 -2.11 -3.02
CA PHE A 5 -5.21 -3.07 -2.53
C PHE A 5 -4.64 -2.55 -1.22
N ILE A 6 -4.82 -3.31 -0.15
CA ILE A 6 -4.33 -2.93 1.17
C ILE A 6 -3.03 -3.67 1.43
N ILE A 7 -1.96 -2.92 1.65
CA ILE A 7 -0.61 -3.47 1.84
C ILE A 7 -0.07 -3.06 3.20
N PRO A 8 -0.25 -3.90 4.23
CA PRO A 8 0.43 -3.69 5.51
C PRO A 8 1.91 -3.99 5.34
N VAL A 9 2.77 -3.12 5.87
CA VAL A 9 4.22 -3.23 5.68
C VAL A 9 4.94 -3.09 7.02
N PHE A 10 5.91 -3.98 7.27
CA PHE A 10 6.80 -3.86 8.41
C PHE A 10 8.22 -4.25 7.97
N ASN A 11 9.11 -3.27 7.83
CA ASN A 11 10.53 -3.45 7.49
C ASN A 11 10.75 -4.28 6.22
N ARG A 12 9.97 -4.02 5.16
CA ARG A 12 10.05 -4.80 3.91
C ARG A 12 10.05 -3.92 2.66
N PRO A 13 10.96 -2.92 2.55
CA PRO A 13 10.93 -2.00 1.41
C PRO A 13 11.17 -2.71 0.07
N ASP A 14 12.04 -3.73 0.03
CA ASP A 14 12.34 -4.44 -1.20
C ASP A 14 11.14 -5.22 -1.73
N GLU A 15 10.39 -5.85 -0.84
CA GLU A 15 9.18 -6.58 -1.23
C GLU A 15 8.08 -5.63 -1.71
N VAL A 16 7.97 -4.45 -1.10
CA VAL A 16 7.02 -3.42 -1.54
C VAL A 16 7.41 -2.93 -2.93
N ASP A 17 8.70 -2.70 -3.20
CA ASP A 17 9.18 -2.29 -4.51
C ASP A 17 8.78 -3.31 -5.58
N GLU A 18 9.01 -4.59 -5.33
CA GLU A 18 8.64 -5.66 -6.27
C GLU A 18 7.13 -5.69 -6.51
N LEU A 19 6.35 -5.56 -5.45
CA LEU A 19 4.89 -5.59 -5.56
C LEU A 19 4.36 -4.40 -6.35
N LEU A 20 4.82 -3.19 -6.02
CA LEU A 20 4.38 -1.99 -6.74
C LEU A 20 4.78 -2.04 -8.22
N ASP A 21 5.99 -2.54 -8.50
CA ASP A 21 6.42 -2.71 -9.88
C ASP A 21 5.48 -3.67 -10.63
N SER A 22 5.09 -4.78 -10.01
CA SER A 22 4.16 -5.71 -10.65
C SER A 22 2.79 -5.09 -10.87
N LEU A 23 2.34 -4.21 -9.96
CA LEU A 23 1.05 -3.54 -10.13
C LEU A 23 1.06 -2.54 -11.29
N THR A 24 2.21 -1.99 -11.65
CA THR A 24 2.30 -1.09 -12.82
C THR A 24 2.07 -1.84 -14.13
N ARG A 25 2.20 -3.16 -14.14
CA ARG A 25 2.05 -4.01 -15.33
C ARG A 25 0.68 -4.67 -15.43
N GLN A 26 -0.25 -4.36 -14.53
CA GLN A 26 -1.59 -4.92 -14.58
C GLN A 26 -2.41 -4.33 -15.72
N THR A 27 -3.25 -5.17 -16.34
CA THR A 27 -4.17 -4.71 -17.38
C THR A 27 -5.37 -3.99 -16.77
N VAL A 28 -5.79 -4.39 -15.57
CA VAL A 28 -6.83 -3.68 -14.83
C VAL A 28 -6.18 -2.49 -14.13
N THR A 29 -6.71 -1.29 -14.35
CA THR A 29 -6.12 -0.06 -13.84
C THR A 29 -7.04 0.72 -12.90
N ASP A 30 -8.26 0.26 -12.69
CA ASP A 30 -9.24 0.96 -11.85
C ASP A 30 -9.06 0.58 -10.38
N PHE A 31 -7.91 0.92 -9.81
CA PHE A 31 -7.62 0.60 -8.41
C PHE A 31 -6.74 1.66 -7.77
N GLU A 32 -6.80 1.71 -6.45
CA GLU A 32 -5.83 2.44 -5.62
C GLU A 32 -5.00 1.44 -4.82
N VAL A 33 -3.86 1.91 -4.33
CA VAL A 33 -2.99 1.13 -3.45
C VAL A 33 -2.88 1.87 -2.13
N VAL A 34 -3.27 1.21 -1.04
CA VAL A 34 -3.20 1.78 0.30
C VAL A 34 -2.09 1.06 1.05
N VAL A 35 -0.97 1.75 1.24
CA VAL A 35 0.20 1.21 1.94
C VAL A 35 0.17 1.69 3.38
N VAL A 36 0.18 0.76 4.33
CA VAL A 36 0.17 1.06 5.76
C VAL A 36 1.47 0.57 6.38
N GLU A 37 2.34 1.51 6.72
CA GLU A 37 3.62 1.25 7.36
C GLU A 37 3.38 1.04 8.85
N ASP A 38 3.64 -0.16 9.35
CA ASP A 38 3.34 -0.57 10.73
C ASP A 38 4.57 -0.36 11.63
N GLY A 39 4.99 0.89 11.78
CA GLY A 39 6.09 1.25 12.68
C GLY A 39 7.45 0.75 12.21
N SER A 40 7.70 0.70 10.91
CA SER A 40 8.96 0.22 10.35
C SER A 40 10.13 1.11 10.76
N GLN A 41 11.28 0.48 11.01
CA GLN A 41 12.55 1.18 11.16
C GLN A 41 13.16 1.49 9.79
N VAL A 42 12.86 0.66 8.78
CA VAL A 42 13.27 0.88 7.40
C VAL A 42 12.00 1.11 6.59
N PRO A 43 11.56 2.37 6.46
CA PRO A 43 10.28 2.66 5.79
C PRO A 43 10.38 2.57 4.27
N CYS A 44 9.23 2.39 3.62
CA CYS A 44 9.14 2.31 2.17
C CYS A 44 8.53 3.57 1.54
N GLU A 45 8.52 4.69 2.25
CA GLU A 45 7.92 5.93 1.77
C GLU A 45 8.53 6.40 0.45
N ASP A 46 9.85 6.39 0.33
CA ASP A 46 10.53 6.84 -0.88
C ASP A 46 10.19 5.92 -2.08
N ILE A 47 10.04 4.63 -1.81
CA ILE A 47 9.63 3.67 -2.84
C ILE A 47 8.22 4.00 -3.33
N CYS A 48 7.30 4.29 -2.42
CA CYS A 48 5.95 4.68 -2.78
C CYS A 48 5.95 5.95 -3.64
N ARG A 49 6.78 6.93 -3.32
CA ARG A 49 6.91 8.15 -4.12
C ARG A 49 7.41 7.86 -5.53
N LYS A 50 8.32 6.90 -5.67
CA LYS A 50 8.85 6.51 -6.98
C LYS A 50 7.73 6.01 -7.90
N TYR A 51 6.75 5.31 -7.38
CA TYR A 51 5.65 4.76 -8.17
C TYR A 51 4.43 5.67 -8.25
N ALA A 52 4.39 6.78 -7.53
CA ALA A 52 3.21 7.64 -7.44
C ALA A 52 2.82 8.27 -8.79
N ALA A 53 3.76 8.39 -9.73
CA ALA A 53 3.47 8.91 -11.07
C ALA A 53 2.68 7.91 -11.93
N ARG A 54 2.69 6.62 -11.58
CA ARG A 54 2.09 5.55 -12.38
C ARG A 54 0.97 4.81 -11.65
N LEU A 55 0.88 4.95 -10.33
CA LEU A 55 -0.11 4.28 -9.50
C LEU A 55 -0.76 5.29 -8.58
N ASP A 56 -2.03 5.10 -8.28
CA ASP A 56 -2.74 5.89 -7.27
C ASP A 56 -2.41 5.29 -5.91
N ILE A 57 -1.35 5.79 -5.28
CA ILE A 57 -0.82 5.26 -4.01
C ILE A 57 -1.13 6.23 -2.88
N HIS A 58 -1.66 5.69 -1.79
CA HIS A 58 -1.87 6.41 -0.55
C HIS A 58 -1.02 5.75 0.53
N TYR A 59 -0.07 6.48 1.07
CA TYR A 59 0.88 5.98 2.06
C TYR A 59 0.54 6.51 3.44
N TYR A 60 0.44 5.62 4.42
CA TYR A 60 0.18 5.96 5.81
C TYR A 60 1.20 5.30 6.71
N MET A 61 1.66 6.03 7.72
CA MET A 61 2.57 5.51 8.75
C MET A 61 1.84 5.54 10.08
N LYS A 62 2.00 4.49 10.87
CA LYS A 62 1.39 4.38 12.20
C LYS A 62 2.34 3.64 13.15
N PRO A 63 2.14 3.79 14.47
CA PRO A 63 2.90 2.98 15.43
C PRO A 63 2.64 1.49 15.24
N ASN A 64 3.65 0.67 15.54
CA ASN A 64 3.55 -0.78 15.40
C ASN A 64 2.40 -1.34 16.23
N SER A 65 1.53 -2.13 15.58
CA SER A 65 0.38 -2.75 16.24
C SER A 65 0.01 -4.11 15.66
N GLY A 66 0.78 -4.59 14.67
CA GLY A 66 0.56 -5.88 14.04
C GLY A 66 -0.17 -5.79 12.71
N PRO A 67 -0.03 -6.81 11.85
CA PRO A 67 -0.57 -6.77 10.48
C PRO A 67 -2.09 -6.70 10.42
N GLY A 68 -2.80 -7.33 11.36
CA GLY A 68 -4.26 -7.30 11.39
C GLY A 68 -4.80 -5.89 11.61
N GLN A 69 -4.24 -5.16 12.59
CA GLN A 69 -4.65 -3.78 12.86
C GLN A 69 -4.24 -2.85 11.74
N SER A 70 -3.07 -3.07 11.14
CA SER A 70 -2.62 -2.26 10.01
C SER A 70 -3.54 -2.45 8.80
N ARG A 71 -3.98 -3.68 8.54
CA ARG A 71 -4.95 -3.93 7.47
C ARG A 71 -6.27 -3.22 7.75
N ASN A 72 -6.78 -3.29 8.97
CA ASN A 72 -8.01 -2.59 9.35
C ASN A 72 -7.88 -1.08 9.17
N TYR A 73 -6.73 -0.53 9.54
CA TYR A 73 -6.42 0.88 9.35
C TYR A 73 -6.52 1.26 7.87
N GLY A 74 -5.96 0.43 6.99
CA GLY A 74 -6.02 0.66 5.55
C GLY A 74 -7.43 0.52 5.00
N VAL A 75 -8.18 -0.48 5.46
CA VAL A 75 -9.56 -0.71 5.02
C VAL A 75 -10.44 0.51 5.35
N GLU A 76 -10.27 1.09 6.52
CA GLU A 76 -11.05 2.28 6.91
C GLU A 76 -10.82 3.47 5.97
N ARG A 77 -9.67 3.53 5.31
CA ARG A 77 -9.29 4.62 4.40
C ARG A 77 -9.50 4.28 2.94
N ALA A 78 -9.81 3.02 2.64
CA ALA A 78 -10.00 2.56 1.28
C ALA A 78 -11.27 3.17 0.67
N LYS A 79 -11.20 3.51 -0.61
CA LYS A 79 -12.32 4.14 -1.34
C LYS A 79 -12.89 3.24 -2.43
N GLY A 80 -12.25 2.11 -2.72
CA GLY A 80 -12.72 1.18 -3.73
C GLY A 80 -13.96 0.41 -3.27
N GLU A 81 -14.70 -0.11 -4.23
CA GLU A 81 -15.86 -0.95 -3.94
C GLU A 81 -15.45 -2.29 -3.33
N TYR A 82 -14.30 -2.81 -3.75
CA TYR A 82 -13.76 -4.08 -3.26
C TYR A 82 -12.38 -3.86 -2.65
N VAL A 83 -12.15 -4.48 -1.51
CA VAL A 83 -10.87 -4.41 -0.78
C VAL A 83 -10.16 -5.75 -0.95
N ILE A 84 -8.89 -5.68 -1.32
CA ILE A 84 -8.06 -6.87 -1.55
C ILE A 84 -6.84 -6.87 -0.64
#